data_028ed0b1e315efd3c9f7c1f859022537
#
_entry.id   028ed0b1e315efd3c9f7c1f859022537
#
_cell.length_a   1.000
_cell.length_b   1.000
_cell.length_c   1.000
_cell.angle_alpha   90.00
_cell.angle_beta   90.00
_cell.angle_gamma   90.00
#
_symmetry.space_group_name_H-M   'P 1'
#
loop_
_entity.id
_entity.type
_entity.pdbx_description
1 polymer ?
#
loop_
_entity_poly.entity_id
_entity_poly.type
_entity_poly.pdbx_seq_one_letter_code
_entity_poly.pdbx_strand_id
1 'polypeptide(L)'
;MLPQAVQYVLERLEDAGFAAYAVGGCVRDTLLGRTPGDWDVTTAARPEQVLALFDGYAIPTGLKHGTVTVRAGEMHIEVTTFRADGTYTDHRRPDQVFFSDRLEEDLCRRDLTVNAMAMDLRGHITDLYGGREDLEAGILRCVGEPERRFEEDALRILRTLRFAAVLGFSVEPQTDAALRMKAPLLRCIAPERILTEMDKLLCGSHVLPVLLNWPDVLAMFLPEIAPCVGFDQHNRHHIYDVWGHSAHAVAAVPEEVVLRWTMLLHDIGKPACFTRDEQGVGHFYGHPAISADLAADICRRLRMDNRTAERIVTLVRWHDRDIARTEKAIARAVSQLGEETFRQLLEVKRADNAAQSPEDRCRLADIQQAEDLLNTLLAKRQCFSLKDLTVKGGDLMALGLRGREVGDALQYLLDAVLDGTPNDKETLLKLAAERK
;
A
#
# COMPACT_ATOMS: atom_id res chain seq x y z
N MET A 1 -12.24 -8.87 -25.05
CA MET A 1 -12.29 -10.26 -25.58
C MET A 1 -11.79 -11.17 -24.46
N LEU A 2 -12.51 -12.28 -24.15
CA LEU A 2 -12.10 -13.25 -23.12
C LEU A 2 -10.76 -13.91 -23.51
N PRO A 3 -9.80 -14.06 -22.58
CA PRO A 3 -8.60 -14.86 -22.82
C PRO A 3 -8.94 -16.32 -23.15
N GLN A 4 -8.12 -16.98 -23.95
CA GLN A 4 -8.34 -18.37 -24.36
C GLN A 4 -8.49 -19.33 -23.16
N ALA A 5 -7.71 -19.10 -22.09
CA ALA A 5 -7.80 -19.90 -20.86
C ALA A 5 -9.18 -19.76 -20.18
N VAL A 6 -9.75 -18.55 -20.15
CA VAL A 6 -11.09 -18.30 -19.59
C VAL A 6 -12.16 -18.91 -20.48
N GLN A 7 -12.04 -18.74 -21.80
CA GLN A 7 -12.96 -19.39 -22.77
C GLN A 7 -12.99 -20.91 -22.54
N TYR A 8 -11.81 -21.55 -22.46
CA TYR A 8 -11.71 -22.98 -22.18
C TYR A 8 -12.44 -23.40 -20.89
N VAL A 9 -12.32 -22.63 -19.81
CA VAL A 9 -13.00 -22.96 -18.54
C VAL A 9 -14.51 -22.81 -18.69
N LEU A 10 -14.99 -21.75 -19.35
CA LEU A 10 -16.42 -21.54 -19.58
C LEU A 10 -17.00 -22.62 -20.49
N GLU A 11 -16.36 -22.95 -21.63
CA GLU A 11 -16.77 -24.01 -22.56
C GLU A 11 -16.89 -25.34 -21.86
N ARG A 12 -15.89 -25.72 -21.07
CA ARG A 12 -15.90 -27.01 -20.34
C ARG A 12 -17.06 -27.10 -19.33
N LEU A 13 -17.39 -25.99 -18.65
CA LEU A 13 -18.52 -25.94 -17.73
C LEU A 13 -19.86 -25.99 -18.48
N GLU A 14 -20.02 -25.25 -19.58
CA GLU A 14 -21.23 -25.26 -20.41
C GLU A 14 -21.46 -26.60 -21.09
N ASP A 15 -20.42 -27.23 -21.63
CA ASP A 15 -20.50 -28.57 -22.24
C ASP A 15 -20.92 -29.65 -21.23
N ALA A 16 -20.58 -29.46 -19.94
CA ALA A 16 -21.03 -30.30 -18.85
C ALA A 16 -22.45 -29.97 -18.35
N GLY A 17 -23.14 -29.00 -18.97
CA GLY A 17 -24.50 -28.59 -18.66
C GLY A 17 -24.63 -27.57 -17.51
N PHE A 18 -23.54 -26.94 -17.11
CA PHE A 18 -23.54 -25.93 -16.04
C PHE A 18 -23.47 -24.51 -16.63
N ALA A 19 -24.38 -23.63 -16.22
CA ALA A 19 -24.26 -22.22 -16.53
C ALA A 19 -22.95 -21.65 -15.90
N ALA A 20 -22.19 -20.86 -16.68
CA ALA A 20 -20.93 -20.29 -16.25
C ALA A 20 -20.69 -18.91 -16.86
N TYR A 21 -20.10 -18.02 -16.09
CA TYR A 21 -19.86 -16.64 -16.50
C TYR A 21 -18.54 -16.14 -15.90
N ALA A 22 -17.80 -15.33 -16.66
CA ALA A 22 -16.79 -14.44 -16.07
C ALA A 22 -17.50 -13.33 -15.27
N VAL A 23 -16.97 -12.91 -14.12
CA VAL A 23 -17.71 -12.03 -13.20
C VAL A 23 -16.83 -11.11 -12.39
N GLY A 24 -17.36 -9.96 -12.00
CA GLY A 24 -16.68 -9.06 -11.06
C GLY A 24 -15.67 -8.13 -11.71
N GLY A 25 -14.49 -8.02 -11.11
CA GLY A 25 -13.46 -7.07 -11.53
C GLY A 25 -13.02 -7.23 -12.97
N CYS A 26 -12.89 -8.46 -13.46
CA CYS A 26 -12.47 -8.72 -14.83
C CYS A 26 -13.48 -8.23 -15.87
N VAL A 27 -14.78 -8.31 -15.59
CA VAL A 27 -15.83 -7.77 -16.47
C VAL A 27 -15.79 -6.25 -16.50
N ARG A 28 -15.73 -5.63 -15.31
CA ARG A 28 -15.58 -4.17 -15.18
C ARG A 28 -14.35 -3.67 -15.95
N ASP A 29 -13.18 -4.26 -15.72
CA ASP A 29 -11.93 -3.79 -16.32
C ASP A 29 -11.94 -4.00 -17.84
N THR A 30 -12.52 -5.10 -18.33
CA THR A 30 -12.73 -5.32 -19.77
C THR A 30 -13.62 -4.24 -20.39
N LEU A 31 -14.71 -3.86 -19.72
CA LEU A 31 -15.60 -2.79 -20.20
C LEU A 31 -14.93 -1.40 -20.18
N LEU A 32 -14.01 -1.17 -19.24
CA LEU A 32 -13.17 0.03 -19.19
C LEU A 32 -12.01 0.02 -20.20
N GLY A 33 -11.84 -1.05 -21.00
CA GLY A 33 -10.72 -1.20 -21.92
C GLY A 33 -9.37 -1.44 -21.22
N ARG A 34 -9.39 -1.84 -19.94
CA ARG A 34 -8.21 -2.21 -19.16
C ARG A 34 -7.95 -3.72 -19.27
N THR A 35 -6.70 -4.13 -19.14
CA THR A 35 -6.37 -5.56 -19.04
C THR A 35 -6.63 -6.03 -17.60
N PRO A 36 -7.56 -6.99 -17.38
CA PRO A 36 -7.78 -7.55 -16.05
C PRO A 36 -6.53 -8.27 -15.52
N GLY A 37 -6.21 -8.05 -14.24
CA GLY A 37 -5.13 -8.77 -13.56
C GLY A 37 -5.51 -10.21 -13.24
N ASP A 38 -6.74 -10.41 -12.76
CA ASP A 38 -7.30 -11.68 -12.35
C ASP A 38 -8.61 -11.95 -13.09
N TRP A 39 -8.94 -13.24 -13.29
CA TRP A 39 -10.18 -13.67 -13.91
C TRP A 39 -10.94 -14.58 -12.96
N ASP A 40 -12.14 -14.15 -12.59
CA ASP A 40 -13.07 -14.91 -11.78
C ASP A 40 -14.19 -15.46 -12.65
N VAL A 41 -14.52 -16.73 -12.43
CA VAL A 41 -15.66 -17.40 -13.05
C VAL A 41 -16.66 -17.79 -11.96
N THR A 42 -17.94 -17.58 -12.23
CA THR A 42 -19.02 -18.06 -11.36
C THR A 42 -19.88 -19.07 -12.14
N THR A 43 -20.36 -20.13 -11.47
CA THR A 43 -21.04 -21.25 -12.15
C THR A 43 -22.11 -21.91 -11.27
N ALA A 44 -23.06 -22.60 -11.92
CA ALA A 44 -24.01 -23.48 -11.26
C ALA A 44 -23.37 -24.80 -10.76
N ALA A 45 -22.18 -25.18 -11.28
CA ALA A 45 -21.49 -26.38 -10.86
C ALA A 45 -21.07 -26.30 -9.39
N ARG A 46 -21.31 -27.37 -8.62
CA ARG A 46 -20.83 -27.50 -7.24
C ARG A 46 -19.30 -27.71 -7.22
N PRO A 47 -18.62 -27.37 -6.11
CA PRO A 47 -17.17 -27.49 -6.03
C PRO A 47 -16.65 -28.87 -6.41
N GLU A 48 -17.34 -29.94 -5.99
CA GLU A 48 -16.97 -31.35 -6.29
C GLU A 48 -17.10 -31.65 -7.80
N GLN A 49 -18.08 -31.03 -8.46
CA GLN A 49 -18.29 -31.16 -9.91
C GLN A 49 -17.19 -30.43 -10.68
N VAL A 50 -16.81 -29.23 -10.21
CA VAL A 50 -15.68 -28.47 -10.78
C VAL A 50 -14.37 -29.26 -10.63
N LEU A 51 -14.10 -29.82 -9.44
CA LEU A 51 -12.93 -30.67 -9.22
C LEU A 51 -12.89 -31.86 -10.14
N ALA A 52 -14.02 -32.56 -10.32
CA ALA A 52 -14.13 -33.73 -11.21
C ALA A 52 -13.96 -33.34 -12.70
N LEU A 53 -14.52 -32.18 -13.11
CA LEU A 53 -14.45 -31.73 -14.50
C LEU A 53 -13.05 -31.31 -14.93
N PHE A 54 -12.26 -30.74 -13.98
CA PHE A 54 -10.89 -30.28 -14.19
C PHE A 54 -9.87 -31.15 -13.42
N ASP A 55 -10.10 -32.46 -13.34
CA ASP A 55 -9.20 -33.36 -12.62
C ASP A 55 -7.75 -33.22 -13.06
N GLY A 56 -6.82 -33.15 -12.08
CA GLY A 56 -5.40 -32.85 -12.26
C GLY A 56 -5.05 -31.38 -12.51
N TYR A 57 -6.03 -30.50 -12.78
CA TYR A 57 -5.84 -29.06 -13.01
C TYR A 57 -6.55 -28.18 -11.99
N ALA A 58 -7.42 -28.75 -11.17
CA ALA A 58 -8.18 -28.03 -10.15
C ALA A 58 -7.55 -28.15 -8.76
N ILE A 59 -7.51 -27.05 -8.04
CA ILE A 59 -6.96 -26.95 -6.67
C ILE A 59 -8.08 -26.52 -5.72
N PRO A 60 -8.35 -27.24 -4.62
CA PRO A 60 -9.43 -26.94 -3.67
C PRO A 60 -9.04 -25.78 -2.73
N THR A 61 -8.99 -24.57 -3.23
CA THR A 61 -8.52 -23.40 -2.49
C THR A 61 -9.52 -22.86 -1.45
N GLY A 62 -10.82 -23.07 -1.66
CA GLY A 62 -11.87 -22.50 -0.81
C GLY A 62 -13.18 -23.28 -0.82
N LEU A 63 -13.17 -24.61 -0.71
CA LEU A 63 -14.35 -25.48 -0.81
C LEU A 63 -15.51 -25.07 0.10
N LYS A 64 -15.23 -24.67 1.34
CA LYS A 64 -16.24 -24.18 2.29
C LYS A 64 -17.02 -22.96 1.80
N HIS A 65 -16.41 -22.19 0.88
CA HIS A 65 -17.00 -21.00 0.28
C HIS A 65 -17.40 -21.18 -1.18
N GLY A 66 -17.28 -22.41 -1.68
CA GLY A 66 -17.67 -22.74 -3.04
C GLY A 66 -16.60 -22.43 -4.10
N THR A 67 -15.35 -22.14 -3.73
CA THR A 67 -14.30 -21.73 -4.67
C THR A 67 -13.29 -22.84 -4.92
N VAL A 68 -12.97 -23.04 -6.19
CA VAL A 68 -11.93 -23.93 -6.70
C VAL A 68 -11.05 -23.14 -7.66
N THR A 69 -9.73 -23.24 -7.56
CA THR A 69 -8.84 -22.62 -8.52
C THR A 69 -8.52 -23.61 -9.64
N VAL A 70 -8.83 -23.25 -10.89
CA VAL A 70 -8.52 -24.04 -12.08
C VAL A 70 -7.29 -23.48 -12.77
N ARG A 71 -6.29 -24.33 -13.03
CA ARG A 71 -5.10 -23.99 -13.82
C ARG A 71 -5.40 -24.23 -15.31
N ALA A 72 -5.49 -23.15 -16.07
CA ALA A 72 -5.69 -23.19 -17.52
C ALA A 72 -4.50 -22.52 -18.22
N GLY A 73 -3.56 -23.33 -18.72
CA GLY A 73 -2.27 -22.83 -19.20
C GLY A 73 -1.45 -22.21 -18.06
N GLU A 74 -1.03 -20.96 -18.25
CA GLU A 74 -0.31 -20.19 -17.22
C GLU A 74 -1.24 -19.44 -16.26
N MET A 75 -2.55 -19.44 -16.52
CA MET A 75 -3.53 -18.70 -15.70
C MET A 75 -4.09 -19.58 -14.58
N HIS A 76 -4.30 -18.92 -13.43
CA HIS A 76 -5.07 -19.47 -12.32
C HIS A 76 -6.41 -18.74 -12.29
N ILE A 77 -7.50 -19.47 -12.54
CA ILE A 77 -8.86 -18.94 -12.64
C ILE A 77 -9.64 -19.41 -11.42
N GLU A 78 -10.15 -18.47 -10.63
CA GLU A 78 -11.02 -18.79 -9.50
C GLU A 78 -12.43 -19.10 -10.03
N VAL A 79 -12.87 -20.33 -9.82
CA VAL A 79 -14.21 -20.80 -10.19
C VAL A 79 -15.03 -20.95 -8.92
N THR A 80 -16.06 -20.12 -8.77
CA THR A 80 -16.92 -20.08 -7.58
C THR A 80 -18.33 -20.54 -7.95
N THR A 81 -18.89 -21.47 -7.18
CA THR A 81 -20.29 -21.89 -7.31
C THR A 81 -21.22 -20.74 -6.96
N PHE A 82 -22.30 -20.53 -7.74
CA PHE A 82 -23.35 -19.59 -7.39
C PHE A 82 -23.82 -19.81 -5.97
N ARG A 83 -23.97 -18.74 -5.21
CA ARG A 83 -24.39 -18.86 -3.83
C ARG A 83 -25.22 -17.67 -3.37
N ALA A 84 -26.15 -17.97 -2.46
CA ALA A 84 -26.78 -17.01 -1.60
C ALA A 84 -26.11 -17.05 -0.23
N ASP A 85 -25.85 -15.89 0.33
CA ASP A 85 -25.27 -15.81 1.67
C ASP A 85 -26.40 -15.82 2.71
N GLY A 86 -26.21 -16.56 3.80
CA GLY A 86 -27.12 -16.59 4.95
C GLY A 86 -26.98 -15.32 5.81
N THR A 87 -27.33 -15.45 7.09
CA THR A 87 -27.11 -14.39 8.08
C THR A 87 -25.63 -14.16 8.35
N TYR A 88 -25.29 -12.96 8.81
CA TYR A 88 -23.92 -12.59 9.19
C TYR A 88 -23.93 -12.14 10.66
N THR A 89 -23.25 -12.89 11.53
CA THR A 89 -23.14 -12.53 12.96
C THR A 89 -21.82 -11.85 13.29
N ASP A 90 -20.79 -12.03 12.48
CA ASP A 90 -19.42 -11.51 12.71
C ASP A 90 -19.04 -10.32 11.80
N HIS A 91 -19.99 -9.76 11.03
CA HIS A 91 -19.78 -8.70 10.02
C HIS A 91 -18.68 -9.02 8.99
N ARG A 92 -18.45 -10.32 8.72
CA ARG A 92 -17.39 -10.77 7.82
C ARG A 92 -17.79 -11.94 6.93
N ARG A 93 -18.35 -12.99 7.54
CA ARG A 93 -18.65 -14.24 6.84
C ARG A 93 -20.11 -14.59 7.05
N PRO A 94 -20.80 -15.08 6.02
CA PRO A 94 -22.10 -15.68 6.25
C PRO A 94 -21.96 -16.87 7.18
N ASP A 95 -22.85 -16.98 8.16
CA ASP A 95 -22.91 -18.13 9.08
C ASP A 95 -23.10 -19.44 8.31
N GLN A 96 -23.84 -19.36 7.19
CA GLN A 96 -24.06 -20.46 6.27
C GLN A 96 -24.01 -19.95 4.82
N VAL A 97 -23.42 -20.77 3.95
CA VAL A 97 -23.40 -20.55 2.50
C VAL A 97 -24.38 -21.52 1.86
N PHE A 98 -25.35 -21.00 1.14
CA PHE A 98 -26.30 -21.81 0.39
C PHE A 98 -25.92 -21.78 -1.10
N PHE A 99 -25.50 -22.91 -1.63
CA PHE A 99 -25.26 -23.00 -3.05
C PHE A 99 -26.57 -22.90 -3.83
N SER A 100 -26.53 -22.13 -4.90
CA SER A 100 -27.68 -21.84 -5.77
C SER A 100 -27.38 -22.27 -7.20
N ASP A 101 -28.43 -22.39 -8.00
CA ASP A 101 -28.31 -22.61 -9.44
C ASP A 101 -28.66 -21.31 -10.22
N ARG A 102 -28.88 -20.18 -9.50
CA ARG A 102 -29.31 -18.92 -10.05
C ARG A 102 -28.20 -17.86 -9.97
N LEU A 103 -27.84 -17.30 -11.12
CA LEU A 103 -26.86 -16.22 -11.23
C LEU A 103 -27.27 -14.97 -10.45
N GLU A 104 -28.56 -14.64 -10.42
CA GLU A 104 -29.10 -13.46 -9.76
C GLU A 104 -28.75 -13.44 -8.27
N GLU A 105 -28.76 -14.59 -7.61
CA GLU A 105 -28.43 -14.70 -6.19
C GLU A 105 -26.95 -14.46 -5.94
N ASP A 106 -26.08 -14.90 -6.85
CA ASP A 106 -24.62 -14.61 -6.75
C ASP A 106 -24.33 -13.14 -7.01
N LEU A 107 -24.97 -12.51 -7.97
CA LEU A 107 -24.77 -11.10 -8.26
C LEU A 107 -25.34 -10.19 -7.13
N CYS A 108 -26.49 -10.58 -6.54
CA CYS A 108 -27.15 -9.82 -5.47
C CYS A 108 -26.28 -9.63 -4.23
N ARG A 109 -25.43 -10.58 -3.88
CA ARG A 109 -24.57 -10.52 -2.68
C ARG A 109 -23.28 -9.72 -2.86
N ARG A 110 -22.99 -9.22 -4.07
CA ARG A 110 -21.76 -8.49 -4.35
C ARG A 110 -21.77 -7.10 -3.73
N ASP A 111 -20.60 -6.49 -3.66
CA ASP A 111 -20.40 -5.19 -3.00
C ASP A 111 -20.98 -4.02 -3.80
N LEU A 112 -20.51 -3.82 -5.03
CA LEU A 112 -20.80 -2.67 -5.87
C LEU A 112 -21.40 -3.11 -7.21
N THR A 113 -22.30 -2.30 -7.77
CA THR A 113 -22.96 -2.55 -9.06
C THR A 113 -21.96 -2.79 -10.19
N VAL A 114 -20.89 -1.99 -10.25
CA VAL A 114 -19.79 -2.11 -11.23
C VAL A 114 -19.03 -3.44 -11.14
N ASN A 115 -19.15 -4.17 -10.04
CA ASN A 115 -18.57 -5.50 -9.83
C ASN A 115 -19.63 -6.62 -9.86
N ALA A 116 -20.90 -6.28 -10.07
CA ALA A 116 -22.03 -7.20 -10.08
C ALA A 116 -22.55 -7.46 -11.50
N MET A 117 -21.64 -7.47 -12.46
CA MET A 117 -21.89 -7.81 -13.85
C MET A 117 -21.26 -9.17 -14.18
N ALA A 118 -21.93 -9.94 -15.03
CA ALA A 118 -21.46 -11.24 -15.51
C ALA A 118 -21.37 -11.25 -17.05
N MET A 119 -20.33 -11.91 -17.59
CA MET A 119 -20.08 -12.02 -19.02
C MET A 119 -20.09 -13.48 -19.42
N ASP A 120 -20.92 -13.84 -20.41
CA ASP A 120 -20.96 -15.19 -20.96
C ASP A 120 -19.80 -15.46 -21.95
N LEU A 121 -19.68 -16.69 -22.41
CA LEU A 121 -18.69 -17.13 -23.40
C LEU A 121 -18.71 -16.31 -24.71
N ARG A 122 -19.89 -15.79 -25.09
CA ARG A 122 -20.10 -14.99 -26.31
C ARG A 122 -19.85 -13.51 -26.11
N GLY A 123 -19.51 -13.08 -24.86
CA GLY A 123 -19.28 -11.69 -24.50
C GLY A 123 -20.54 -10.88 -24.19
N HIS A 124 -21.71 -11.54 -24.06
CA HIS A 124 -22.92 -10.85 -23.61
C HIS A 124 -22.84 -10.57 -22.11
N ILE A 125 -23.23 -9.36 -21.74
CA ILE A 125 -23.21 -8.89 -20.34
C ILE A 125 -24.60 -9.04 -19.73
N THR A 126 -24.69 -9.80 -18.64
CA THR A 126 -25.82 -9.81 -17.73
C THR A 126 -25.57 -8.77 -16.64
N ASP A 127 -26.38 -7.72 -16.63
CA ASP A 127 -26.35 -6.62 -15.67
C ASP A 127 -27.74 -6.43 -15.07
N LEU A 128 -27.92 -6.83 -13.81
CA LEU A 128 -29.19 -6.78 -13.11
C LEU A 128 -29.33 -5.54 -12.20
N TYR A 129 -28.23 -4.82 -11.98
CA TYR A 129 -28.17 -3.77 -10.97
C TYR A 129 -27.71 -2.41 -11.52
N GLY A 130 -27.64 -2.26 -12.85
CA GLY A 130 -27.25 -1.01 -13.51
C GLY A 130 -25.76 -0.71 -13.43
N GLY A 131 -24.93 -1.78 -13.32
CA GLY A 131 -23.48 -1.63 -13.22
C GLY A 131 -22.83 -0.99 -14.44
N ARG A 132 -23.40 -1.16 -15.65
CA ARG A 132 -22.92 -0.50 -16.87
C ARG A 132 -23.15 0.99 -16.85
N GLU A 133 -24.36 1.43 -16.43
CA GLU A 133 -24.69 2.85 -16.31
C GLU A 133 -23.79 3.52 -15.25
N ASP A 134 -23.62 2.88 -14.09
CA ASP A 134 -22.73 3.38 -13.05
C ASP A 134 -21.27 3.42 -13.51
N LEU A 135 -20.84 2.43 -14.31
CA LEU A 135 -19.50 2.38 -14.88
C LEU A 135 -19.25 3.54 -15.86
N GLU A 136 -20.20 3.81 -16.75
CA GLU A 136 -20.16 4.91 -17.72
C GLU A 136 -20.23 6.27 -17.03
N ALA A 137 -21.01 6.38 -15.96
CA ALA A 137 -21.13 7.61 -15.15
C ALA A 137 -19.99 7.82 -14.16
N GLY A 138 -19.11 6.84 -13.95
CA GLY A 138 -18.04 6.90 -12.95
C GLY A 138 -18.56 6.92 -11.51
N ILE A 139 -19.57 6.09 -11.20
CA ILE A 139 -20.25 6.03 -9.91
C ILE A 139 -19.99 4.69 -9.23
N LEU A 140 -19.75 4.72 -7.93
CA LEU A 140 -19.69 3.56 -7.03
C LEU A 140 -20.97 3.50 -6.20
N ARG A 141 -21.81 2.54 -6.51
CA ARG A 141 -23.07 2.28 -5.85
C ARG A 141 -23.09 0.87 -5.28
N CYS A 142 -23.57 0.70 -4.05
CA CYS A 142 -23.82 -0.62 -3.47
C CYS A 142 -24.91 -1.38 -4.24
N VAL A 143 -24.77 -2.70 -4.31
CA VAL A 143 -25.85 -3.57 -4.79
C VAL A 143 -26.96 -3.65 -3.74
N GLY A 144 -28.17 -3.24 -4.09
CA GLY A 144 -29.32 -3.23 -3.16
C GLY A 144 -29.18 -2.18 -2.05
N GLU A 145 -29.51 -2.54 -0.81
CA GLU A 145 -29.51 -1.63 0.34
C GLU A 145 -28.09 -1.46 0.93
N PRO A 146 -27.48 -0.26 0.85
CA PRO A 146 -26.09 -0.05 1.26
C PRO A 146 -25.84 -0.37 2.74
N GLU A 147 -26.74 0.02 3.64
CA GLU A 147 -26.58 -0.25 5.07
C GLU A 147 -26.46 -1.74 5.35
N ARG A 148 -27.34 -2.53 4.75
CA ARG A 148 -27.32 -3.99 4.87
C ARG A 148 -26.02 -4.57 4.30
N ARG A 149 -25.56 -4.08 3.13
CA ARG A 149 -24.31 -4.54 2.52
C ARG A 149 -23.08 -4.31 3.41
N PHE A 150 -23.03 -3.18 4.11
CA PHE A 150 -21.95 -2.85 5.05
C PHE A 150 -22.06 -3.59 6.39
N GLU A 151 -23.27 -3.92 6.83
CA GLU A 151 -23.49 -4.77 8.01
C GLU A 151 -23.06 -6.22 7.75
N GLU A 152 -23.28 -6.75 6.56
CA GLU A 152 -22.86 -8.10 6.18
C GLU A 152 -21.33 -8.26 6.18
N ASP A 153 -20.62 -7.38 5.49
CA ASP A 153 -19.13 -7.33 5.53
C ASP A 153 -18.68 -5.87 5.58
N ALA A 154 -18.30 -5.43 6.77
CA ALA A 154 -17.86 -4.05 6.98
C ALA A 154 -16.60 -3.68 6.17
N LEU A 155 -15.81 -4.66 5.69
CA LEU A 155 -14.69 -4.38 4.79
C LEU A 155 -15.16 -3.78 3.46
N ARG A 156 -16.41 -3.99 3.04
CA ARG A 156 -16.98 -3.37 1.84
C ARG A 156 -16.92 -1.84 1.89
N ILE A 157 -16.95 -1.24 3.10
CA ILE A 157 -16.73 0.20 3.30
C ILE A 157 -15.36 0.59 2.77
N LEU A 158 -14.31 -0.06 3.24
CA LEU A 158 -12.94 0.26 2.83
C LEU A 158 -12.68 -0.13 1.37
N ARG A 159 -13.31 -1.20 0.88
CA ARG A 159 -13.29 -1.57 -0.53
C ARG A 159 -13.91 -0.51 -1.45
N THR A 160 -15.01 0.12 -1.01
CA THR A 160 -15.64 1.23 -1.76
C THR A 160 -14.66 2.40 -1.88
N LEU A 161 -14.01 2.80 -0.78
CA LEU A 161 -13.01 3.86 -0.79
C LEU A 161 -11.78 3.49 -1.64
N ARG A 162 -11.34 2.24 -1.58
CA ARG A 162 -10.27 1.74 -2.46
C ARG A 162 -10.65 1.84 -3.93
N PHE A 163 -11.87 1.45 -4.31
CA PHE A 163 -12.31 1.59 -5.70
C PHE A 163 -12.41 3.05 -6.12
N ALA A 164 -12.83 3.96 -5.23
CA ALA A 164 -12.77 5.39 -5.50
C ALA A 164 -11.33 5.86 -5.77
N ALA A 165 -10.36 5.40 -4.98
CA ALA A 165 -8.94 5.74 -5.16
C ALA A 165 -8.34 5.14 -6.45
N VAL A 166 -8.73 3.93 -6.84
CA VAL A 166 -8.15 3.22 -8.00
C VAL A 166 -8.82 3.59 -9.31
N LEU A 167 -10.14 3.80 -9.31
CA LEU A 167 -10.91 4.08 -10.52
C LEU A 167 -11.12 5.57 -10.77
N GLY A 168 -11.04 6.41 -9.73
CA GLY A 168 -11.36 7.84 -9.79
C GLY A 168 -12.88 8.10 -9.82
N PHE A 169 -13.68 7.14 -9.39
CA PHE A 169 -15.13 7.22 -9.40
C PHE A 169 -15.65 7.89 -8.13
N SER A 170 -16.79 8.58 -8.25
CA SER A 170 -17.51 9.17 -7.12
C SER A 170 -18.39 8.13 -6.42
N VAL A 171 -18.52 8.25 -5.09
CA VAL A 171 -19.44 7.41 -4.33
C VAL A 171 -20.84 7.99 -4.39
N GLU A 172 -21.83 7.15 -4.70
CA GLU A 172 -23.24 7.53 -4.75
C GLU A 172 -23.73 8.02 -3.37
N PRO A 173 -24.58 9.09 -3.29
CA PRO A 173 -24.92 9.73 -2.02
C PRO A 173 -25.51 8.82 -0.94
N GLN A 174 -26.39 7.87 -1.29
CA GLN A 174 -26.97 6.93 -0.30
C GLN A 174 -25.90 5.93 0.17
N THR A 175 -25.05 5.49 -0.74
CA THR A 175 -23.89 4.63 -0.43
C THR A 175 -22.91 5.36 0.49
N ASP A 176 -22.62 6.66 0.24
CA ASP A 176 -21.74 7.48 1.10
C ASP A 176 -22.35 7.67 2.51
N ALA A 177 -23.63 8.01 2.59
CA ALA A 177 -24.32 8.16 3.87
C ALA A 177 -24.27 6.88 4.71
N ALA A 178 -24.56 5.73 4.10
CA ALA A 178 -24.49 4.42 4.76
C ALA A 178 -23.05 4.05 5.16
N LEU A 179 -22.06 4.33 4.29
CA LEU A 179 -20.64 4.11 4.54
C LEU A 179 -20.20 4.85 5.81
N ARG A 180 -20.52 6.14 5.95
CA ARG A 180 -20.18 6.93 7.14
C ARG A 180 -20.90 6.42 8.38
N MET A 181 -22.19 6.10 8.27
CA MET A 181 -22.98 5.56 9.38
C MET A 181 -22.43 4.24 9.91
N LYS A 182 -21.98 3.35 9.02
CA LYS A 182 -21.47 2.02 9.37
C LYS A 182 -19.95 1.96 9.56
N ALA A 183 -19.22 3.07 9.36
CA ALA A 183 -17.77 3.15 9.55
C ALA A 183 -17.27 2.58 10.89
N PRO A 184 -17.97 2.75 12.04
CA PRO A 184 -17.54 2.14 13.31
C PRO A 184 -17.36 0.62 13.27
N LEU A 185 -18.03 -0.09 12.35
CA LEU A 185 -17.89 -1.54 12.18
C LEU A 185 -16.50 -1.94 11.68
N LEU A 186 -15.73 -1.03 11.07
CA LEU A 186 -14.35 -1.29 10.66
C LEU A 186 -13.45 -1.71 11.83
N ARG A 187 -13.78 -1.33 13.08
CA ARG A 187 -13.05 -1.75 14.28
C ARG A 187 -13.15 -3.26 14.56
N CYS A 188 -14.15 -3.93 13.99
CA CYS A 188 -14.33 -5.37 14.11
C CYS A 188 -13.57 -6.18 13.05
N ILE A 189 -12.99 -5.50 12.05
CA ILE A 189 -12.30 -6.17 10.93
C ILE A 189 -10.88 -6.55 11.33
N ALA A 190 -10.45 -7.75 10.90
CA ALA A 190 -9.09 -8.23 11.11
C ALA A 190 -8.06 -7.25 10.50
N PRO A 191 -7.00 -6.88 11.25
CA PRO A 191 -6.01 -5.89 10.82
C PRO A 191 -5.38 -6.19 9.46
N GLU A 192 -5.14 -7.45 9.15
CA GLU A 192 -4.54 -7.88 7.88
C GLU A 192 -5.44 -7.58 6.66
N ARG A 193 -6.76 -7.67 6.85
CA ARG A 193 -7.73 -7.32 5.79
C ARG A 193 -7.75 -5.81 5.56
N ILE A 194 -7.71 -5.03 6.65
CA ILE A 194 -7.61 -3.57 6.59
C ILE A 194 -6.33 -3.17 5.87
N LEU A 195 -5.19 -3.74 6.26
CA LEU A 195 -3.89 -3.46 5.64
C LEU A 195 -3.93 -3.71 4.12
N THR A 196 -4.44 -4.88 3.71
CA THR A 196 -4.52 -5.24 2.28
C THR A 196 -5.35 -4.24 1.46
N GLU A 197 -6.48 -3.76 2.00
CA GLU A 197 -7.31 -2.77 1.30
C GLU A 197 -6.65 -1.37 1.34
N MET A 198 -6.01 -1.00 2.46
CA MET A 198 -5.30 0.27 2.60
C MET A 198 -4.09 0.36 1.66
N ASP A 199 -3.30 -0.70 1.51
CA ASP A 199 -2.18 -0.71 0.57
C ASP A 199 -2.64 -0.40 -0.86
N LYS A 200 -3.74 -1.04 -1.27
CA LYS A 200 -4.35 -0.81 -2.59
C LYS A 200 -4.99 0.57 -2.72
N LEU A 201 -5.60 1.09 -1.65
CA LEU A 201 -6.19 2.43 -1.61
C LEU A 201 -5.10 3.50 -1.75
N LEU A 202 -4.05 3.40 -0.96
CA LEU A 202 -2.94 4.35 -0.95
C LEU A 202 -2.18 4.36 -2.28
N CYS A 203 -2.04 3.20 -2.92
CA CYS A 203 -1.44 3.08 -4.26
C CYS A 203 -2.42 3.41 -5.41
N GLY A 204 -3.63 3.87 -5.12
CA GLY A 204 -4.56 4.34 -6.14
C GLY A 204 -4.14 5.69 -6.71
N SER A 205 -4.24 5.85 -8.04
CA SER A 205 -3.89 7.10 -8.74
C SER A 205 -4.79 8.29 -8.37
N HIS A 206 -5.97 8.02 -7.80
CA HIS A 206 -6.93 9.03 -7.33
C HIS A 206 -7.06 9.05 -5.80
N VAL A 207 -5.97 8.78 -5.07
CA VAL A 207 -5.98 8.68 -3.60
C VAL A 207 -6.30 10.00 -2.90
N LEU A 208 -5.89 11.14 -3.46
CA LEU A 208 -6.04 12.45 -2.82
C LEU A 208 -7.49 12.81 -2.44
N PRO A 209 -8.47 12.81 -3.37
CA PRO A 209 -9.86 13.09 -2.99
C PRO A 209 -10.40 12.10 -1.96
N VAL A 210 -9.94 10.85 -1.94
CA VAL A 210 -10.37 9.88 -0.94
C VAL A 210 -9.87 10.25 0.45
N LEU A 211 -8.59 10.57 0.60
CA LEU A 211 -8.03 11.01 1.88
C LEU A 211 -8.69 12.29 2.41
N LEU A 212 -8.98 13.24 1.52
CA LEU A 212 -9.61 14.51 1.91
C LEU A 212 -11.09 14.36 2.30
N ASN A 213 -11.85 13.47 1.64
CA ASN A 213 -13.28 13.38 1.85
C ASN A 213 -13.70 12.43 2.99
N TRP A 214 -12.87 11.43 3.34
CA TRP A 214 -13.22 10.39 4.32
C TRP A 214 -12.22 10.20 5.46
N PRO A 215 -11.61 11.26 6.01
CA PRO A 215 -10.70 11.11 7.15
C PRO A 215 -11.40 10.56 8.40
N ASP A 216 -12.68 10.87 8.58
CA ASP A 216 -13.54 10.38 9.64
C ASP A 216 -13.72 8.85 9.58
N VAL A 217 -13.86 8.29 8.39
CA VAL A 217 -13.96 6.84 8.18
C VAL A 217 -12.62 6.16 8.44
N LEU A 218 -11.54 6.73 7.93
CA LEU A 218 -10.17 6.21 8.14
C LEU A 218 -9.77 6.24 9.62
N ALA A 219 -10.20 7.26 10.36
CA ALA A 219 -9.95 7.39 11.79
C ALA A 219 -10.58 6.27 12.64
N MET A 220 -11.52 5.49 12.10
CA MET A 220 -12.12 4.35 12.83
C MET A 220 -11.10 3.25 13.16
N PHE A 221 -10.07 3.08 12.33
CA PHE A 221 -8.99 2.10 12.54
C PHE A 221 -7.59 2.74 12.62
N LEU A 222 -7.47 4.03 12.25
CA LEU A 222 -6.28 4.88 12.41
C LEU A 222 -6.63 6.11 13.26
N PRO A 223 -6.97 5.97 14.54
CA PRO A 223 -7.42 7.08 15.38
C PRO A 223 -6.39 8.20 15.51
N GLU A 224 -5.12 7.90 15.26
CA GLU A 224 -4.01 8.85 15.31
C GLU A 224 -4.11 9.97 14.27
N ILE A 225 -4.86 9.76 13.18
CA ILE A 225 -5.06 10.82 12.17
C ILE A 225 -6.09 11.87 12.60
N ALA A 226 -7.01 11.52 13.51
CA ALA A 226 -8.08 12.43 13.91
C ALA A 226 -7.58 13.78 14.48
N PRO A 227 -6.53 13.86 15.31
CA PRO A 227 -5.97 15.13 15.76
C PRO A 227 -5.35 15.98 14.65
N CYS A 228 -5.01 15.39 13.49
CA CYS A 228 -4.39 16.08 12.36
C CYS A 228 -5.41 16.82 11.49
N VAL A 229 -6.67 16.36 11.51
CA VAL A 229 -7.77 16.91 10.69
C VAL A 229 -8.20 18.26 11.25
N GLY A 230 -8.14 19.29 10.41
CA GLY A 230 -8.45 20.66 10.82
C GLY A 230 -7.40 21.31 11.72
N PHE A 231 -6.23 20.68 11.94
CA PHE A 231 -5.16 21.22 12.75
C PHE A 231 -4.36 22.28 11.97
N ASP A 232 -4.63 23.56 12.23
CA ASP A 232 -3.90 24.68 11.64
C ASP A 232 -2.44 24.69 12.11
N GLN A 233 -1.51 24.71 11.19
CA GLN A 233 -0.07 24.70 11.47
C GLN A 233 0.48 26.07 11.89
N HIS A 234 -0.28 27.16 11.74
CA HIS A 234 0.10 28.53 12.07
C HIS A 234 1.50 28.94 11.56
N ASN A 235 1.82 28.48 10.35
CA ASN A 235 3.12 28.73 9.73
C ASN A 235 2.91 29.01 8.23
N ARG A 236 3.52 30.09 7.71
CA ARG A 236 3.40 30.52 6.32
C ARG A 236 3.85 29.48 5.28
N HIS A 237 4.68 28.52 5.69
CA HIS A 237 5.19 27.45 4.84
C HIS A 237 4.13 26.38 4.54
N HIS A 238 3.05 26.34 5.32
CA HIS A 238 1.98 25.37 5.20
C HIS A 238 0.68 26.04 4.78
N ILE A 239 0.14 25.65 3.63
CA ILE A 239 -1.14 26.14 3.08
C ILE A 239 -2.31 25.22 3.43
N TYR A 240 -2.04 24.07 4.02
CA TYR A 240 -3.01 23.06 4.46
C TYR A 240 -2.91 22.84 5.97
N ASP A 241 -3.97 22.29 6.57
CA ASP A 241 -3.88 21.65 7.88
C ASP A 241 -2.93 20.45 7.84
N VAL A 242 -2.60 19.84 8.98
CA VAL A 242 -1.66 18.71 9.02
C VAL A 242 -2.15 17.52 8.18
N TRP A 243 -3.45 17.22 8.22
CA TRP A 243 -4.01 16.13 7.44
C TRP A 243 -4.00 16.42 5.94
N GLY A 244 -4.46 17.60 5.54
CA GLY A 244 -4.46 18.02 4.13
C GLY A 244 -3.06 18.01 3.53
N HIS A 245 -2.05 18.47 4.30
CA HIS A 245 -0.65 18.39 3.91
C HIS A 245 -0.23 16.93 3.67
N SER A 246 -0.49 16.04 4.62
CA SER A 246 -0.19 14.61 4.48
C SER A 246 -0.90 13.98 3.26
N ALA A 247 -2.17 14.31 3.02
CA ALA A 247 -2.92 13.81 1.87
C ALA A 247 -2.30 14.22 0.52
N HIS A 248 -1.90 15.50 0.40
CA HIS A 248 -1.21 16.00 -0.81
C HIS A 248 0.17 15.37 -0.97
N ALA A 249 0.91 15.19 0.11
CA ALA A 249 2.21 14.52 0.10
C ALA A 249 2.09 13.03 -0.29
N VAL A 250 1.07 12.31 0.18
CA VAL A 250 0.76 10.95 -0.27
C VAL A 250 0.53 10.92 -1.78
N ALA A 251 -0.24 11.85 -2.34
CA ALA A 251 -0.51 11.88 -3.77
C ALA A 251 0.74 12.22 -4.62
N ALA A 252 1.72 12.90 -4.03
CA ALA A 252 2.91 13.38 -4.73
C ALA A 252 4.05 12.35 -4.83
N VAL A 253 4.04 11.26 -4.04
CA VAL A 253 5.02 10.17 -4.17
C VAL A 253 4.56 9.11 -5.17
N PRO A 254 5.49 8.32 -5.74
CA PRO A 254 5.16 7.13 -6.54
C PRO A 254 4.16 6.19 -5.85
N GLU A 255 3.45 5.39 -6.65
CA GLU A 255 2.43 4.43 -6.19
C GLU A 255 3.08 3.18 -5.55
N GLU A 256 3.98 3.42 -4.59
CA GLU A 256 4.69 2.39 -3.84
C GLU A 256 4.22 2.37 -2.38
N VAL A 257 3.90 1.19 -1.87
CA VAL A 257 3.35 0.99 -0.52
C VAL A 257 4.19 1.71 0.55
N VAL A 258 5.51 1.51 0.52
CA VAL A 258 6.42 2.13 1.51
C VAL A 258 6.35 3.65 1.48
N LEU A 259 6.39 4.26 0.29
CA LEU A 259 6.36 5.71 0.12
C LEU A 259 5.01 6.30 0.52
N ARG A 260 3.92 5.67 0.08
CA ARG A 260 2.55 6.11 0.37
C ARG A 260 2.24 6.07 1.87
N TRP A 261 2.58 4.97 2.57
CA TRP A 261 2.46 4.89 4.01
C TRP A 261 3.39 5.88 4.73
N THR A 262 4.62 6.06 4.27
CA THR A 262 5.54 7.05 4.85
C THR A 262 4.92 8.43 4.83
N MET A 263 4.40 8.88 3.67
CA MET A 263 3.79 10.20 3.57
C MET A 263 2.47 10.34 4.34
N LEU A 264 1.70 9.24 4.48
CA LEU A 264 0.51 9.26 5.32
C LEU A 264 0.86 9.52 6.80
N LEU A 265 2.00 9.02 7.26
CA LEU A 265 2.38 8.99 8.68
C LEU A 265 3.49 9.97 9.07
N HIS A 266 4.15 10.68 8.11
CA HIS A 266 5.35 11.48 8.41
C HIS A 266 5.10 12.59 9.43
N ASP A 267 3.95 13.22 9.37
CA ASP A 267 3.58 14.39 10.19
C ASP A 267 2.54 14.10 11.28
N ILE A 268 2.18 12.84 11.47
CA ILE A 268 1.11 12.43 12.40
C ILE A 268 1.40 12.81 13.87
N GLY A 269 2.67 13.04 14.21
CA GLY A 269 3.12 13.48 15.54
C GLY A 269 3.05 14.99 15.77
N LYS A 270 2.80 15.81 14.74
CA LYS A 270 2.78 17.28 14.86
C LYS A 270 1.84 17.81 15.92
N PRO A 271 0.57 17.35 16.02
CA PRO A 271 -0.34 17.88 17.05
C PRO A 271 0.17 17.67 18.48
N ALA A 272 0.96 16.60 18.73
CA ALA A 272 1.46 16.27 20.07
C ALA A 272 2.64 17.14 20.54
N CYS A 273 3.34 17.81 19.62
CA CYS A 273 4.51 18.63 19.95
C CYS A 273 4.37 20.11 19.51
N PHE A 274 3.14 20.52 19.24
CA PHE A 274 2.86 21.89 18.81
C PHE A 274 3.20 22.92 19.89
N THR A 275 3.95 23.94 19.50
CA THR A 275 4.21 25.13 20.32
C THR A 275 4.06 26.40 19.49
N ARG A 276 3.80 27.54 20.11
CA ARG A 276 3.79 28.85 19.45
C ARG A 276 4.83 29.73 20.06
N ASP A 277 5.52 30.48 19.21
CA ASP A 277 6.40 31.57 19.67
C ASP A 277 5.63 32.85 19.99
N GLU A 278 6.37 33.89 20.43
CA GLU A 278 5.80 35.21 20.79
C GLU A 278 5.18 35.93 19.58
N GLN A 279 5.58 35.58 18.36
CA GLN A 279 5.02 36.10 17.10
C GLN A 279 3.79 35.32 16.64
N GLY A 280 3.39 34.24 17.35
CA GLY A 280 2.26 33.39 17.04
C GLY A 280 2.55 32.32 15.97
N VAL A 281 3.82 32.16 15.58
CA VAL A 281 4.24 31.13 14.60
C VAL A 281 4.27 29.75 15.25
N GLY A 282 3.72 28.78 14.57
CA GLY A 282 3.69 27.38 15.00
C GLY A 282 5.02 26.67 14.77
N HIS A 283 5.45 25.88 15.77
CA HIS A 283 6.64 25.05 15.74
C HIS A 283 6.32 23.62 16.18
N PHE A 284 7.01 22.62 15.58
CA PHE A 284 6.77 21.18 15.79
C PHE A 284 8.07 20.44 16.12
N TYR A 285 8.82 20.94 17.10
CA TYR A 285 10.12 20.38 17.44
C TYR A 285 10.02 18.92 17.88
N GLY A 286 10.79 18.04 17.21
CA GLY A 286 10.86 16.62 17.53
C GLY A 286 9.71 15.76 16.94
N HIS A 287 8.80 16.33 16.15
CA HIS A 287 7.71 15.57 15.52
C HIS A 287 8.18 14.34 14.73
N PRO A 288 9.37 14.32 14.04
CA PRO A 288 9.76 13.11 13.30
C PRO A 288 9.96 11.90 14.21
N ALA A 289 10.45 12.10 15.43
CA ALA A 289 10.61 11.02 16.40
C ALA A 289 9.25 10.51 16.90
N ILE A 290 8.33 11.42 17.26
CA ILE A 290 6.97 11.09 17.70
C ILE A 290 6.20 10.41 16.57
N SER A 291 6.27 10.95 15.35
CA SER A 291 5.65 10.35 14.16
C SER A 291 6.17 8.93 13.89
N ALA A 292 7.49 8.72 14.03
CA ALA A 292 8.09 7.40 13.82
C ALA A 292 7.65 6.38 14.88
N ASP A 293 7.50 6.79 16.13
CA ASP A 293 7.01 5.93 17.20
C ASP A 293 5.52 5.58 16.99
N LEU A 294 4.68 6.54 16.63
CA LEU A 294 3.28 6.29 16.23
C LEU A 294 3.19 5.39 14.99
N ALA A 295 4.03 5.63 13.98
CA ALA A 295 4.08 4.78 12.78
C ALA A 295 4.45 3.33 13.11
N ALA A 296 5.42 3.12 14.03
CA ALA A 296 5.78 1.77 14.49
C ALA A 296 4.60 1.05 15.18
N ASP A 297 3.83 1.78 16.00
CA ASP A 297 2.65 1.22 16.66
C ASP A 297 1.53 0.90 15.68
N ILE A 298 1.30 1.77 14.69
CA ILE A 298 0.32 1.54 13.60
C ILE A 298 0.71 0.32 12.77
N CYS A 299 1.97 0.24 12.30
CA CYS A 299 2.45 -0.90 11.52
C CYS A 299 2.28 -2.22 12.28
N ARG A 300 2.61 -2.23 13.57
CA ARG A 300 2.44 -3.41 14.44
C ARG A 300 0.96 -3.78 14.60
N ARG A 301 0.09 -2.81 14.86
CA ARG A 301 -1.35 -3.00 15.02
C ARG A 301 -2.00 -3.55 13.75
N LEU A 302 -1.57 -3.05 12.58
CA LEU A 302 -2.04 -3.51 11.27
C LEU A 302 -1.36 -4.82 10.81
N ARG A 303 -0.40 -5.34 11.58
CA ARG A 303 0.36 -6.57 11.27
C ARG A 303 1.12 -6.50 9.95
N MET A 304 1.67 -5.33 9.67
CA MET A 304 2.56 -5.14 8.52
C MET A 304 3.82 -6.00 8.68
N ASP A 305 4.38 -6.50 7.58
CA ASP A 305 5.63 -7.24 7.64
C ASP A 305 6.79 -6.36 8.14
N ASN A 306 7.75 -6.98 8.85
CA ASN A 306 8.81 -6.26 9.56
C ASN A 306 9.67 -5.41 8.62
N ARG A 307 9.98 -5.90 7.42
CA ARG A 307 10.85 -5.19 6.47
C ARG A 307 10.19 -3.90 5.98
N THR A 308 8.92 -3.97 5.61
CA THR A 308 8.11 -2.83 5.19
C THR A 308 7.95 -1.83 6.35
N ALA A 309 7.62 -2.33 7.55
CA ALA A 309 7.45 -1.50 8.75
C ALA A 309 8.73 -0.75 9.14
N GLU A 310 9.87 -1.44 9.20
CA GLU A 310 11.18 -0.83 9.51
C GLU A 310 11.55 0.26 8.51
N ARG A 311 11.27 0.04 7.22
CA ARG A 311 11.54 1.02 6.18
C ARG A 311 10.67 2.27 6.31
N ILE A 312 9.36 2.11 6.53
CA ILE A 312 8.43 3.23 6.77
C ILE A 312 8.88 4.04 8.00
N VAL A 313 9.10 3.38 9.14
CA VAL A 313 9.51 4.03 10.38
C VAL A 313 10.84 4.79 10.22
N THR A 314 11.79 4.20 9.48
CA THR A 314 13.06 4.85 9.17
C THR A 314 12.85 6.10 8.33
N LEU A 315 12.08 6.02 7.25
CA LEU A 315 11.80 7.17 6.39
C LEU A 315 11.03 8.28 7.13
N VAL A 316 10.03 7.92 7.95
CA VAL A 316 9.32 8.87 8.82
C VAL A 316 10.28 9.56 9.79
N ARG A 317 11.21 8.84 10.41
CA ARG A 317 12.21 9.41 11.32
C ARG A 317 13.19 10.36 10.63
N TRP A 318 13.46 10.14 9.34
CA TRP A 318 14.45 10.88 8.58
C TRP A 318 13.87 11.99 7.68
N HIS A 319 12.55 12.06 7.51
CA HIS A 319 11.93 12.92 6.50
C HIS A 319 12.31 14.39 6.65
N ASP A 320 12.33 14.93 7.86
CA ASP A 320 12.64 16.34 8.16
C ASP A 320 14.14 16.60 8.39
N ARG A 321 14.97 15.54 8.48
CA ARG A 321 16.40 15.72 8.75
C ARG A 321 17.10 16.42 7.59
N ASP A 322 17.72 17.58 7.85
CA ASP A 322 18.59 18.21 6.86
C ASP A 322 19.87 17.38 6.65
N ILE A 323 20.21 17.16 5.37
CA ILE A 323 21.41 16.43 4.95
C ILE A 323 22.27 17.41 4.16
N ALA A 324 23.43 17.78 4.69
CA ALA A 324 24.34 18.68 4.01
C ALA A 324 24.70 18.17 2.61
N ARG A 325 24.69 19.06 1.61
CA ARG A 325 24.96 18.73 0.20
C ARG A 325 26.46 18.62 -0.04
N THR A 326 27.10 17.64 0.61
CA THR A 326 28.52 17.31 0.47
C THR A 326 28.67 15.81 0.27
N GLU A 327 29.69 15.38 -0.50
CA GLU A 327 29.98 13.96 -0.73
C GLU A 327 30.05 13.17 0.58
N LYS A 328 30.71 13.72 1.61
CA LYS A 328 30.85 13.11 2.94
C LYS A 328 29.50 12.91 3.65
N ALA A 329 28.62 13.92 3.64
CA ALA A 329 27.32 13.82 4.31
C ALA A 329 26.40 12.83 3.60
N ILE A 330 26.39 12.83 2.26
CA ILE A 330 25.65 11.87 1.45
C ILE A 330 26.18 10.45 1.68
N ALA A 331 27.51 10.24 1.63
CA ALA A 331 28.11 8.93 1.86
C ALA A 331 27.75 8.37 3.25
N ARG A 332 27.77 9.19 4.29
CA ARG A 332 27.35 8.79 5.65
C ARG A 332 25.87 8.45 5.73
N ALA A 333 25.00 9.27 5.09
CA ALA A 333 23.55 8.96 5.05
C ALA A 333 23.28 7.64 4.32
N VAL A 334 23.94 7.41 3.18
CA VAL A 334 23.84 6.15 2.42
C VAL A 334 24.37 4.96 3.23
N SER A 335 25.48 5.14 3.95
CA SER A 335 26.02 4.10 4.84
C SER A 335 25.05 3.69 5.94
N GLN A 336 24.27 4.63 6.49
CA GLN A 336 23.30 4.37 7.54
C GLN A 336 21.98 3.78 7.02
N LEU A 337 21.50 4.25 5.88
CA LEU A 337 20.18 3.90 5.33
C LEU A 337 20.23 2.78 4.28
N GLY A 338 21.35 2.63 3.62
CA GLY A 338 21.46 1.92 2.34
C GLY A 338 20.99 2.77 1.16
N GLU A 339 21.45 2.44 -0.05
CA GLU A 339 21.16 3.20 -1.27
C GLU A 339 19.64 3.31 -1.55
N GLU A 340 18.93 2.17 -1.50
CA GLU A 340 17.51 2.10 -1.80
C GLU A 340 16.67 3.01 -0.88
N THR A 341 16.91 2.91 0.43
CA THR A 341 16.18 3.74 1.41
C THR A 341 16.55 5.22 1.29
N PHE A 342 17.81 5.53 0.95
CA PHE A 342 18.20 6.91 0.72
C PHE A 342 17.53 7.51 -0.53
N ARG A 343 17.40 6.76 -1.63
CA ARG A 343 16.63 7.18 -2.81
C ARG A 343 15.16 7.42 -2.45
N GLN A 344 14.55 6.51 -1.70
CA GLN A 344 13.19 6.69 -1.19
C GLN A 344 13.06 7.94 -0.29
N LEU A 345 14.08 8.24 0.53
CA LEU A 345 14.10 9.47 1.33
C LEU A 345 14.12 10.74 0.46
N LEU A 346 14.79 10.72 -0.67
CA LEU A 346 14.76 11.85 -1.62
C LEU A 346 13.36 12.03 -2.21
N GLU A 347 12.64 10.94 -2.56
CA GLU A 347 11.25 11.01 -3.01
C GLU A 347 10.32 11.55 -1.90
N VAL A 348 10.48 11.09 -0.66
CA VAL A 348 9.75 11.59 0.51
C VAL A 348 9.95 13.11 0.64
N LYS A 349 11.19 13.60 0.57
CA LYS A 349 11.50 15.04 0.66
C LYS A 349 10.92 15.85 -0.51
N ARG A 350 10.91 15.30 -1.73
CA ARG A 350 10.28 15.95 -2.89
C ARG A 350 8.78 16.13 -2.68
N ALA A 351 8.12 15.07 -2.21
CA ALA A 351 6.68 15.08 -2.00
C ALA A 351 6.26 16.00 -0.85
N ASP A 352 6.99 15.97 0.26
CA ASP A 352 6.79 16.89 1.38
C ASP A 352 6.92 18.37 0.90
N ASN A 353 7.98 18.69 0.18
CA ASN A 353 8.17 20.02 -0.38
C ASN A 353 7.10 20.41 -1.42
N ALA A 354 6.63 19.46 -2.23
CA ALA A 354 5.56 19.70 -3.20
C ALA A 354 4.21 20.03 -2.53
N ALA A 355 3.96 19.49 -1.33
CA ALA A 355 2.77 19.74 -0.51
C ALA A 355 2.85 21.01 0.34
N GLN A 356 3.98 21.72 0.36
CA GLN A 356 4.18 23.00 1.02
C GLN A 356 3.75 24.19 0.13
N SER A 357 3.91 25.41 0.66
CA SER A 357 3.67 26.64 -0.09
C SER A 357 4.49 26.67 -1.39
N PRO A 358 3.95 27.18 -2.51
CA PRO A 358 4.70 27.36 -3.75
C PRO A 358 5.99 28.19 -3.58
N GLU A 359 6.03 29.11 -2.62
CA GLU A 359 7.19 29.95 -2.32
C GLU A 359 8.35 29.14 -1.71
N ASP A 360 8.07 27.99 -1.07
CA ASP A 360 9.06 27.15 -0.40
C ASP A 360 9.61 26.01 -1.28
N ARG A 361 9.17 25.91 -2.53
CA ARG A 361 9.64 24.89 -3.49
C ARG A 361 11.10 25.04 -3.91
N CYS A 362 11.83 26.02 -3.38
CA CYS A 362 13.28 26.18 -3.60
C CYS A 362 14.11 24.98 -3.12
N ARG A 363 13.60 24.16 -2.19
CA ARG A 363 14.27 22.96 -1.70
C ARG A 363 14.42 21.85 -2.75
N LEU A 364 13.65 21.87 -3.85
CA LEU A 364 13.79 20.89 -4.92
C LEU A 364 15.19 20.89 -5.54
N ALA A 365 15.84 22.05 -5.66
CA ALA A 365 17.21 22.14 -6.16
C ALA A 365 18.22 21.47 -5.22
N ASP A 366 18.04 21.62 -3.91
CA ASP A 366 18.88 20.97 -2.90
C ASP A 366 18.73 19.45 -2.92
N ILE A 367 17.50 18.96 -3.13
CA ILE A 367 17.21 17.52 -3.23
C ILE A 367 17.85 16.96 -4.51
N GLN A 368 17.74 17.66 -5.63
CA GLN A 368 18.38 17.28 -6.87
C GLN A 368 19.91 17.22 -6.73
N GLN A 369 20.51 18.21 -6.09
CA GLN A 369 21.94 18.21 -5.81
C GLN A 369 22.36 17.01 -4.95
N ALA A 370 21.56 16.61 -3.94
CA ALA A 370 21.84 15.43 -3.13
C ALA A 370 21.79 14.13 -3.97
N GLU A 371 20.84 14.04 -4.92
CA GLU A 371 20.76 12.90 -5.85
C GLU A 371 21.95 12.86 -6.82
N ASP A 372 22.37 13.99 -7.37
CA ASP A 372 23.51 14.08 -8.29
C ASP A 372 24.82 13.68 -7.57
N LEU A 373 24.97 14.09 -6.30
CA LEU A 373 26.09 13.65 -5.45
C LEU A 373 26.04 12.15 -5.19
N LEU A 374 24.87 11.58 -4.87
CA LEU A 374 24.72 10.13 -4.73
C LEU A 374 25.16 9.40 -6.00
N ASN A 375 24.65 9.82 -7.16
CA ASN A 375 24.99 9.20 -8.44
C ASN A 375 26.49 9.31 -8.75
N THR A 376 27.12 10.43 -8.40
CA THR A 376 28.57 10.63 -8.51
C THR A 376 29.35 9.66 -7.64
N LEU A 377 28.94 9.50 -6.38
CA LEU A 377 29.57 8.58 -5.43
C LEU A 377 29.46 7.11 -5.87
N LEU A 378 28.28 6.73 -6.39
CA LEU A 378 28.06 5.39 -6.94
C LEU A 378 28.94 5.13 -8.18
N ALA A 379 29.06 6.10 -9.09
CA ALA A 379 29.94 6.00 -10.26
C ALA A 379 31.41 5.87 -9.87
N LYS A 380 31.84 6.53 -8.80
CA LYS A 380 33.18 6.40 -8.19
C LYS A 380 33.38 5.07 -7.45
N ARG A 381 32.37 4.21 -7.33
CA ARG A 381 32.37 3.00 -6.50
C ARG A 381 32.79 3.28 -5.06
N GLN A 382 32.28 4.36 -4.50
CA GLN A 382 32.52 4.74 -3.10
C GLN A 382 32.16 3.59 -2.15
N CYS A 383 32.98 3.38 -1.12
CA CYS A 383 32.68 2.44 -0.05
C CYS A 383 31.58 3.02 0.86
N PHE A 384 30.46 2.31 1.01
CA PHE A 384 29.35 2.70 1.89
C PHE A 384 29.14 1.73 3.05
N SER A 385 29.70 0.53 2.99
CA SER A 385 29.48 -0.52 3.98
C SER A 385 30.76 -1.28 4.33
N LEU A 386 30.72 -2.01 5.44
CA LEU A 386 31.82 -2.89 5.84
C LEU A 386 32.20 -3.92 4.76
N LYS A 387 31.21 -4.28 3.91
CA LYS A 387 31.45 -5.22 2.80
C LYS A 387 32.32 -4.62 1.70
N ASP A 388 32.28 -3.30 1.54
CA ASP A 388 33.00 -2.57 0.48
C ASP A 388 34.44 -2.22 0.88
N LEU A 389 34.80 -2.35 2.18
CA LEU A 389 36.19 -2.15 2.63
C LEU A 389 37.13 -3.14 1.95
N THR A 390 38.31 -2.67 1.54
CA THR A 390 39.41 -3.52 1.01
C THR A 390 40.02 -4.38 2.09
N VAL A 391 40.01 -3.94 3.37
CA VAL A 391 40.43 -4.70 4.55
C VAL A 391 39.27 -5.55 5.07
N LYS A 392 39.53 -6.81 5.36
CA LYS A 392 38.54 -7.75 5.90
C LYS A 392 38.96 -8.18 7.32
N GLY A 393 37.98 -8.81 8.04
CA GLY A 393 38.23 -9.28 9.40
C GLY A 393 39.47 -10.18 9.55
N GLY A 394 39.76 -11.01 8.53
CA GLY A 394 40.98 -11.86 8.51
C GLY A 394 42.27 -11.06 8.52
N ASP A 395 42.30 -9.92 7.83
CA ASP A 395 43.49 -9.05 7.80
C ASP A 395 43.74 -8.42 9.18
N LEU A 396 42.67 -8.00 9.87
CA LEU A 396 42.74 -7.44 11.22
C LEU A 396 43.11 -8.49 12.28
N MET A 397 42.63 -9.73 12.11
CA MET A 397 43.05 -10.85 12.96
C MET A 397 44.57 -11.16 12.79
N ALA A 398 45.09 -11.00 11.60
CA ALA A 398 46.56 -11.14 11.35
C ALA A 398 47.37 -10.05 12.06
N LEU A 399 46.77 -8.85 12.30
CA LEU A 399 47.35 -7.80 13.15
C LEU A 399 47.21 -8.09 14.65
N GLY A 400 46.57 -9.20 15.06
CA GLY A 400 46.40 -9.63 16.44
C GLY A 400 45.08 -9.17 17.12
N LEU A 401 44.17 -8.49 16.40
CA LEU A 401 42.84 -8.12 16.92
C LEU A 401 41.96 -9.36 17.02
N ARG A 402 41.08 -9.43 18.01
CA ARG A 402 40.20 -10.60 18.22
C ARG A 402 38.77 -10.21 18.64
N GLY A 403 37.81 -11.05 18.28
CA GLY A 403 36.43 -10.94 18.72
C GLY A 403 35.84 -9.57 18.39
N ARG A 404 35.35 -8.85 19.39
CA ARG A 404 34.68 -7.54 19.24
C ARG A 404 35.62 -6.46 18.68
N GLU A 405 36.93 -6.53 19.00
CA GLU A 405 37.93 -5.55 18.51
C GLU A 405 37.98 -5.51 16.96
N VAL A 406 37.77 -6.66 16.30
CA VAL A 406 37.72 -6.72 14.83
C VAL A 406 36.54 -5.95 14.28
N GLY A 407 35.36 -6.07 14.89
CA GLY A 407 34.16 -5.33 14.49
C GLY A 407 34.34 -3.82 14.69
N ASP A 408 34.82 -3.43 15.86
CA ASP A 408 35.06 -2.02 16.22
C ASP A 408 36.13 -1.38 15.31
N ALA A 409 37.15 -2.14 14.93
CA ALA A 409 38.18 -1.67 13.98
C ALA A 409 37.62 -1.55 12.55
N LEU A 410 36.81 -2.50 12.07
CA LEU A 410 36.17 -2.37 10.76
C LEU A 410 35.23 -1.16 10.69
N GLN A 411 34.45 -0.90 11.76
CA GLN A 411 33.59 0.29 11.81
C GLN A 411 34.43 1.58 11.80
N TYR A 412 35.52 1.64 12.54
CA TYR A 412 36.41 2.78 12.54
C TYR A 412 37.03 3.04 11.16
N LEU A 413 37.46 1.97 10.46
CA LEU A 413 38.00 2.08 9.11
C LEU A 413 36.94 2.55 8.11
N LEU A 414 35.68 2.08 8.24
CA LEU A 414 34.59 2.56 7.42
C LEU A 414 34.35 4.06 7.65
N ASP A 415 34.30 4.49 8.92
CA ASP A 415 34.11 5.90 9.26
C ASP A 415 35.25 6.77 8.68
N ALA A 416 36.49 6.30 8.74
CA ALA A 416 37.66 6.98 8.15
C ALA A 416 37.53 7.09 6.62
N VAL A 417 37.08 6.03 5.94
CA VAL A 417 36.85 6.03 4.47
C VAL A 417 35.73 6.98 4.10
N LEU A 418 34.63 6.99 4.87
CA LEU A 418 33.52 7.95 4.68
C LEU A 418 33.97 9.40 4.92
N ASP A 419 35.02 9.63 5.70
CA ASP A 419 35.66 10.93 5.96
C ASP A 419 36.69 11.33 4.90
N GLY A 420 36.96 10.44 3.92
CA GLY A 420 37.84 10.75 2.80
C GLY A 420 39.18 10.02 2.80
N THR A 421 39.44 9.10 3.77
CA THR A 421 40.62 8.23 3.73
C THR A 421 40.51 7.28 2.53
N PRO A 422 41.59 7.06 1.74
CA PRO A 422 41.57 6.10 0.64
C PRO A 422 41.20 4.69 1.10
N ASN A 423 40.32 4.02 0.36
CA ASN A 423 39.93 2.63 0.62
C ASN A 423 40.95 1.66 -0.03
N ASP A 424 42.21 1.79 0.30
CA ASP A 424 43.25 0.84 -0.10
C ASP A 424 43.78 0.07 1.12
N LYS A 425 44.24 -1.15 0.87
CA LYS A 425 44.60 -2.10 1.94
C LYS A 425 45.77 -1.62 2.79
N GLU A 426 46.76 -0.98 2.19
CA GLU A 426 47.99 -0.53 2.91
C GLU A 426 47.66 0.61 3.87
N THR A 427 46.93 1.64 3.38
CA THR A 427 46.49 2.79 4.18
C THR A 427 45.64 2.35 5.36
N LEU A 428 44.65 1.48 5.10
CA LEU A 428 43.72 1.04 6.14
C LEU A 428 44.39 0.14 7.18
N LEU A 429 45.36 -0.72 6.81
CA LEU A 429 46.06 -1.54 7.77
C LEU A 429 47.01 -0.70 8.66
N LYS A 430 47.64 0.35 8.11
CA LYS A 430 48.43 1.29 8.91
C LYS A 430 47.51 2.01 9.93
N LEU A 431 46.38 2.52 9.49
CA LEU A 431 45.41 3.20 10.35
C LEU A 431 44.86 2.27 11.46
N ALA A 432 44.62 1.00 11.16
CA ALA A 432 44.20 0.02 12.15
C ALA A 432 45.30 -0.30 13.17
N ALA A 433 46.57 -0.32 12.75
CA ALA A 433 47.74 -0.59 13.63
C ALA A 433 48.01 0.58 14.58
N GLU A 434 47.82 1.83 14.16
CA GLU A 434 47.99 3.05 15.00
C GLU A 434 46.97 3.17 16.12
N ARG A 435 45.82 2.50 16.00
CA ARG A 435 44.74 2.50 17.00
C ARG A 435 44.97 1.43 18.10
N LYS A 436 45.90 0.53 17.92
CA LYS A 436 46.21 -0.57 18.84
C LYS A 436 47.05 -0.08 20.02
#